data_49b27dd9bc83d424433aacb7eb73a045
#
_entry.id   49b27dd9bc83d424433aacb7eb73a045
#
_cell.length_a   1.000
_cell.length_b   1.000
_cell.length_c   1.000
_cell.angle_alpha   90.00
_cell.angle_beta   90.00
_cell.angle_gamma   90.00
#
_symmetry.space_group_name_H-M   'P 1'
#
loop_
_entity.id
_entity.type
_entity.pdbx_description
1 polymer ?
#
loop_
_entity_poly.entity_id
_entity_poly.type
_entity_poly.pdbx_seq_one_letter_code
_entity_poly.pdbx_strand_id
1 'polypeptide(L)'
;IKTLKLNLISNIFNENKRDPMFESNLFGKQIDNPIGIAAGFDKNAEVYNQLFKLGFGFVEVGTVTPLKQYGNPKPRVFRLVEDQALINRLGFNNLGSENVNSRIRSSLPKGVLGINVGPNKDTKDRLNDYLIGLKTFYDIADYITINISSPNTKNLRDFHEEKKLDELMSSIEKEKINLKSKIPIVVKISPDIMDDQINLIGGILLKYKVGAIIISNTAESGRENLRNILKHQKGGLSGKPIEEKSNKLIAKFYNVLKGKIDIIGVGGVDSGRSAYEKFLAGASYVQLYTGMVFQGPNIVGKIKKELKELLISDGVRN
;
A
#
# COMPACT_ATOMS: atom_id res chain seq x y z
N ILE A 1 -2.50 -12.23 -12.24
CA ILE A 1 -3.80 -12.58 -11.64
C ILE A 1 -4.39 -13.84 -12.27
N LYS A 2 -4.58 -13.93 -13.61
CA LYS A 2 -5.17 -15.12 -14.24
C LYS A 2 -4.47 -16.43 -13.83
N THR A 3 -3.16 -16.45 -13.85
CA THR A 3 -2.33 -17.62 -13.49
C THR A 3 -2.37 -17.93 -11.99
N LEU A 4 -2.46 -16.91 -11.14
CA LEU A 4 -2.62 -17.08 -9.69
C LEU A 4 -4.00 -17.68 -9.33
N LYS A 5 -5.07 -17.32 -10.05
CA LYS A 5 -6.41 -17.92 -9.86
C LYS A 5 -6.42 -19.44 -10.04
N LEU A 6 -5.52 -19.96 -10.87
CA LEU A 6 -5.39 -21.41 -11.09
C LEU A 6 -4.64 -22.15 -9.99
N ASN A 7 -4.17 -21.47 -8.94
CA ASN A 7 -3.36 -21.99 -7.83
C ASN A 7 -2.03 -22.66 -8.25
N LEU A 8 -1.72 -22.78 -9.54
CA LEU A 8 -0.52 -23.45 -10.04
C LEU A 8 0.76 -22.78 -9.55
N ILE A 9 0.85 -21.45 -9.75
CA ILE A 9 2.03 -20.68 -9.35
C ILE A 9 2.18 -20.67 -7.83
N SER A 10 1.11 -20.43 -7.08
CA SER A 10 1.17 -20.37 -5.62
C SER A 10 1.51 -21.72 -4.97
N ASN A 11 1.27 -22.84 -5.64
CA ASN A 11 1.67 -24.17 -5.15
C ASN A 11 3.13 -24.48 -5.46
N ILE A 12 3.66 -23.99 -6.61
CA ILE A 12 5.06 -24.19 -7.01
C ILE A 12 6.00 -23.29 -6.16
N PHE A 13 5.60 -22.03 -5.93
CA PHE A 13 6.40 -21.03 -5.21
C PHE A 13 5.87 -20.81 -3.79
N ASN A 14 5.54 -21.88 -3.07
CA ASN A 14 5.08 -21.78 -1.68
C ASN A 14 6.26 -21.46 -0.75
N GLU A 15 6.45 -20.19 -0.44
CA GLU A 15 7.51 -19.64 0.42
C GLU A 15 7.06 -19.46 1.89
N ASN A 16 6.01 -20.17 2.31
CA ASN A 16 5.45 -20.10 3.67
C ASN A 16 6.34 -20.74 4.75
N LYS A 17 7.65 -20.74 4.57
CA LYS A 17 8.56 -21.11 5.66
C LYS A 17 8.62 -19.97 6.66
N ARG A 18 8.09 -20.24 7.86
CA ARG A 18 8.26 -19.33 9.01
C ARG A 18 9.73 -19.23 9.36
N ASP A 19 10.17 -18.02 9.64
CA ASP A 19 11.50 -17.74 10.17
C ASP A 19 11.32 -16.78 11.35
N PRO A 20 11.63 -17.19 12.60
CA PRO A 20 11.41 -16.38 13.80
C PRO A 20 12.01 -14.99 13.71
N MET A 21 13.11 -14.81 12.97
CA MET A 21 13.74 -13.51 12.75
C MET A 21 12.82 -12.48 12.11
N PHE A 22 11.82 -12.91 11.34
CA PHE A 22 10.90 -12.03 10.61
C PHE A 22 9.51 -11.95 11.22
N GLU A 23 9.20 -12.79 12.22
CA GLU A 23 7.88 -12.74 12.86
C GLU A 23 7.64 -11.36 13.47
N SER A 24 6.47 -10.82 13.23
CA SER A 24 6.10 -9.47 13.62
C SER A 24 4.62 -9.39 13.98
N ASN A 25 4.19 -8.26 14.51
CA ASN A 25 2.81 -8.01 14.90
C ASN A 25 2.27 -6.78 14.18
N LEU A 26 1.30 -6.98 13.29
CA LEU A 26 0.62 -5.89 12.58
C LEU A 26 -0.79 -5.72 13.18
N PHE A 27 -1.01 -4.61 13.86
CA PHE A 27 -2.29 -4.25 14.50
C PHE A 27 -2.85 -5.31 15.46
N GLY A 28 -1.98 -5.93 16.27
CA GLY A 28 -2.37 -6.98 17.22
C GLY A 28 -2.45 -8.39 16.62
N LYS A 29 -2.18 -8.54 15.33
CA LYS A 29 -2.18 -9.85 14.65
C LYS A 29 -0.77 -10.26 14.27
N GLN A 30 -0.40 -11.49 14.61
CA GLN A 30 0.89 -12.06 14.23
C GLN A 30 0.98 -12.27 12.71
N ILE A 31 2.08 -11.86 12.11
CA ILE A 31 2.44 -12.07 10.72
C ILE A 31 3.79 -12.78 10.61
N ASP A 32 3.96 -13.61 9.59
CA ASP A 32 5.17 -14.41 9.40
C ASP A 32 6.39 -13.58 8.93
N ASN A 33 6.16 -12.38 8.43
CA ASN A 33 7.21 -11.43 8.03
C ASN A 33 6.63 -10.04 7.74
N PRO A 34 7.45 -8.97 7.78
CA PRO A 34 7.01 -7.58 7.58
C PRO A 34 6.86 -7.16 6.12
N ILE A 35 6.78 -8.11 5.16
CA ILE A 35 6.73 -7.83 3.72
C ILE A 35 5.32 -8.04 3.20
N GLY A 36 4.68 -6.99 2.71
CA GLY A 36 3.33 -7.02 2.15
C GLY A 36 3.27 -6.77 0.66
N ILE A 37 2.11 -7.07 0.07
CA ILE A 37 1.78 -6.63 -1.29
C ILE A 37 0.92 -5.37 -1.24
N ALA A 38 1.30 -4.35 -2.02
CA ALA A 38 0.60 -3.07 -2.03
C ALA A 38 -0.72 -3.13 -2.80
N ALA A 39 -1.67 -2.29 -2.38
CA ALA A 39 -2.89 -2.03 -3.14
C ALA A 39 -2.62 -1.72 -4.61
N GLY A 40 -3.52 -2.15 -5.48
CA GLY A 40 -3.42 -2.01 -6.93
C GLY A 40 -3.09 -3.32 -7.62
N PHE A 41 -2.44 -4.27 -6.96
CA PHE A 41 -2.14 -5.58 -7.51
C PHE A 41 -3.40 -6.45 -7.60
N ASP A 42 -4.11 -6.61 -6.50
CA ASP A 42 -5.43 -7.25 -6.46
C ASP A 42 -6.53 -6.23 -6.14
N LYS A 43 -7.12 -5.67 -7.20
CA LYS A 43 -8.10 -4.59 -7.04
C LYS A 43 -9.49 -5.03 -6.60
N ASN A 44 -9.79 -6.31 -6.77
CA ASN A 44 -11.13 -6.85 -6.60
C ASN A 44 -11.17 -8.05 -5.63
N ALA A 45 -10.12 -8.24 -4.83
CA ALA A 45 -9.98 -9.40 -3.95
C ALA A 45 -10.14 -10.74 -4.69
N GLU A 46 -9.42 -10.91 -5.80
CA GLU A 46 -9.51 -12.09 -6.64
C GLU A 46 -8.45 -13.15 -6.32
N VAL A 47 -7.32 -12.73 -5.70
CA VAL A 47 -6.13 -13.61 -5.51
C VAL A 47 -5.41 -13.39 -4.18
N TYR A 48 -5.99 -12.67 -3.20
CA TYR A 48 -5.32 -12.36 -1.93
C TYR A 48 -4.89 -13.62 -1.15
N ASN A 49 -5.69 -14.69 -1.17
CA ASN A 49 -5.31 -15.95 -0.52
C ASN A 49 -4.13 -16.66 -1.21
N GLN A 50 -3.99 -16.50 -2.52
CA GLN A 50 -2.84 -16.99 -3.27
C GLN A 50 -1.58 -16.15 -3.00
N LEU A 51 -1.73 -14.86 -2.72
CA LEU A 51 -0.62 -13.99 -2.36
C LEU A 51 -0.04 -14.37 -0.98
N PHE A 52 -0.85 -14.75 -0.01
CA PHE A 52 -0.34 -15.33 1.25
C PHE A 52 0.50 -16.59 1.02
N LYS A 53 0.08 -17.48 0.10
CA LYS A 53 0.87 -18.67 -0.25
C LYS A 53 2.22 -18.34 -0.91
N LEU A 54 2.35 -17.18 -1.55
CA LEU A 54 3.63 -16.69 -2.07
C LEU A 54 4.55 -16.10 -0.99
N GLY A 55 4.14 -16.16 0.27
CA GLY A 55 4.95 -15.75 1.42
C GLY A 55 4.75 -14.31 1.87
N PHE A 56 3.80 -13.54 1.29
CA PHE A 56 3.50 -12.20 1.81
C PHE A 56 2.92 -12.30 3.23
N GLY A 57 3.50 -11.56 4.18
CA GLY A 57 3.04 -11.53 5.57
C GLY A 57 1.70 -10.82 5.72
N PHE A 58 1.41 -9.85 4.85
CA PHE A 58 0.11 -9.18 4.77
C PHE A 58 -0.21 -8.75 3.34
N VAL A 59 -1.49 -8.59 3.04
CA VAL A 59 -1.98 -8.27 1.70
C VAL A 59 -2.91 -7.07 1.76
N GLU A 60 -2.74 -6.11 0.86
CA GLU A 60 -3.65 -4.99 0.71
C GLU A 60 -4.36 -5.05 -0.65
N VAL A 61 -5.69 -5.20 -0.63
CA VAL A 61 -6.53 -5.20 -1.83
C VAL A 61 -7.09 -3.80 -2.11
N GLY A 62 -7.49 -3.55 -3.34
CA GLY A 62 -8.05 -2.27 -3.78
C GLY A 62 -7.08 -1.49 -4.69
N THR A 63 -7.28 -0.18 -4.90
CA THR A 63 -8.29 0.70 -4.27
C THR A 63 -9.68 0.29 -4.71
N VAL A 64 -10.57 0.14 -3.75
CA VAL A 64 -11.99 -0.13 -3.96
C VAL A 64 -12.76 1.18 -3.81
N THR A 65 -13.70 1.43 -4.71
CA THR A 65 -14.60 2.59 -4.66
C THR A 65 -16.03 2.13 -4.35
N PRO A 66 -16.92 2.98 -3.82
CA PRO A 66 -18.31 2.61 -3.56
C PRO A 66 -18.98 1.94 -4.75
N LEU A 67 -18.95 2.59 -5.88
CA LEU A 67 -19.51 2.08 -7.13
C LEU A 67 -18.42 1.52 -8.05
N LYS A 68 -18.78 0.51 -8.84
CA LYS A 68 -17.94 0.02 -9.93
C LYS A 68 -17.52 1.14 -10.87
N GLN A 69 -16.24 1.15 -11.26
CA GLN A 69 -15.77 2.06 -12.33
C GLN A 69 -14.68 1.41 -13.18
N TYR A 70 -14.63 1.84 -14.47
CA TYR A 70 -13.72 1.26 -15.45
C TYR A 70 -12.31 1.85 -15.39
N GLY A 71 -12.16 2.99 -14.73
CA GLY A 71 -10.91 3.76 -14.71
C GLY A 71 -10.66 4.53 -16.01
N ASN A 72 -9.41 4.94 -16.21
CA ASN A 72 -9.03 5.73 -17.38
C ASN A 72 -8.94 4.87 -18.66
N PRO A 73 -9.02 5.48 -19.87
CA PRO A 73 -8.85 4.79 -21.14
C PRO A 73 -7.51 4.04 -21.25
N LYS A 74 -7.48 2.97 -22.03
CA LYS A 74 -6.26 2.23 -22.39
C LYS A 74 -5.58 2.86 -23.61
N PRO A 75 -4.22 2.77 -23.74
CA PRO A 75 -3.27 2.14 -22.81
C PRO A 75 -3.06 3.00 -21.55
N ARG A 76 -2.93 2.35 -20.40
CA ARG A 76 -2.87 3.02 -19.10
C ARG A 76 -1.83 2.45 -18.12
N VAL A 77 -1.01 1.51 -18.59
CA VAL A 77 0.16 0.97 -17.87
C VAL A 77 1.30 0.86 -18.88
N PHE A 78 2.44 1.40 -18.53
CA PHE A 78 3.64 1.44 -19.34
C PHE A 78 4.81 0.86 -18.57
N ARG A 79 5.51 -0.11 -19.15
CA ARG A 79 6.63 -0.79 -18.55
C ARG A 79 7.93 -0.19 -19.08
N LEU A 80 8.73 0.36 -18.19
CA LEU A 80 10.03 0.96 -18.46
C LEU A 80 11.10 -0.06 -18.03
N VAL A 81 11.47 -0.95 -18.93
CA VAL A 81 12.32 -2.11 -18.60
C VAL A 81 13.71 -1.67 -18.15
N GLU A 82 14.32 -0.74 -18.86
CA GLU A 82 15.67 -0.22 -18.60
C GLU A 82 15.78 0.47 -17.25
N ASP A 83 14.64 0.97 -16.74
CA ASP A 83 14.56 1.70 -15.47
C ASP A 83 13.96 0.86 -14.34
N GLN A 84 13.58 -0.40 -14.61
CA GLN A 84 12.82 -1.27 -13.69
C GLN A 84 11.64 -0.53 -13.05
N ALA A 85 10.87 0.15 -13.89
CA ALA A 85 9.82 1.06 -13.50
C ALA A 85 8.51 0.81 -14.26
N LEU A 86 7.42 1.29 -13.67
CA LEU A 86 6.13 1.38 -14.33
C LEU A 86 5.62 2.82 -14.27
N ILE A 87 4.95 3.26 -15.34
CA ILE A 87 4.08 4.44 -15.30
C ILE A 87 2.66 3.95 -15.47
N ASN A 88 1.76 4.40 -14.58
CA ASN A 88 0.35 4.02 -14.65
C ASN A 88 -0.59 5.21 -14.48
N ARG A 89 -1.72 5.15 -15.20
CA ARG A 89 -2.87 6.04 -15.07
C ARG A 89 -4.16 5.23 -14.97
N LEU A 90 -4.20 4.29 -14.03
CA LEU A 90 -5.28 3.30 -13.92
C LEU A 90 -6.63 3.93 -13.57
N GLY A 91 -6.67 4.94 -12.66
CA GLY A 91 -7.90 5.65 -12.29
C GLY A 91 -8.88 4.79 -11.49
N PHE A 92 -8.40 4.05 -10.50
CA PHE A 92 -9.19 3.23 -9.58
C PHE A 92 -10.20 2.29 -10.25
N ASN A 93 -9.79 1.60 -11.33
CA ASN A 93 -10.66 0.60 -11.93
C ASN A 93 -10.90 -0.57 -10.96
N ASN A 94 -12.17 -0.82 -10.64
CA ASN A 94 -12.60 -1.89 -9.72
C ASN A 94 -14.09 -2.22 -9.91
N LEU A 95 -14.57 -3.28 -9.26
CA LEU A 95 -15.95 -3.79 -9.39
C LEU A 95 -16.92 -3.19 -8.35
N GLY A 96 -16.48 -2.25 -7.53
CA GLY A 96 -17.28 -1.64 -6.46
C GLY A 96 -17.22 -2.40 -5.14
N SER A 97 -17.58 -1.70 -4.05
CA SER A 97 -17.42 -2.19 -2.69
C SER A 97 -18.25 -3.42 -2.39
N GLU A 98 -19.50 -3.49 -2.83
CA GLU A 98 -20.38 -4.65 -2.63
C GLU A 98 -19.82 -5.94 -3.24
N ASN A 99 -19.32 -5.86 -4.49
CA ASN A 99 -18.77 -7.03 -5.17
C ASN A 99 -17.50 -7.54 -4.46
N VAL A 100 -16.62 -6.63 -4.05
CA VAL A 100 -15.39 -6.97 -3.33
C VAL A 100 -15.72 -7.56 -1.95
N ASN A 101 -16.66 -6.97 -1.20
CA ASN A 101 -17.09 -7.45 0.09
C ASN A 101 -17.70 -8.87 -0.01
N SER A 102 -18.63 -9.08 -0.95
CA SER A 102 -19.22 -10.40 -1.20
C SER A 102 -18.16 -11.46 -1.49
N ARG A 103 -17.14 -11.12 -2.28
CA ARG A 103 -16.05 -12.04 -2.61
C ARG A 103 -15.19 -12.39 -1.40
N ILE A 104 -14.85 -11.42 -0.55
CA ILE A 104 -14.08 -11.68 0.66
C ILE A 104 -14.88 -12.55 1.64
N ARG A 105 -16.18 -12.28 1.80
CA ARG A 105 -17.07 -13.12 2.64
C ARG A 105 -17.22 -14.54 2.13
N SER A 106 -17.16 -14.75 0.81
CA SER A 106 -17.24 -16.11 0.22
C SER A 106 -15.93 -16.91 0.36
N SER A 107 -14.80 -16.26 0.67
CA SER A 107 -13.51 -16.92 0.83
C SER A 107 -12.68 -16.14 1.86
N LEU A 108 -12.84 -16.44 3.14
CA LEU A 108 -12.21 -15.68 4.22
C LEU A 108 -10.66 -15.59 4.08
N PRO A 109 -10.06 -14.48 4.50
CA PRO A 109 -8.61 -14.28 4.45
C PRO A 109 -7.86 -15.31 5.31
N LYS A 110 -6.74 -15.82 4.78
CA LYS A 110 -5.83 -16.73 5.49
C LYS A 110 -4.69 -16.02 6.21
N GLY A 111 -4.68 -14.72 6.23
CA GLY A 111 -3.68 -13.86 6.87
C GLY A 111 -4.22 -12.44 6.97
N VAL A 112 -3.37 -11.50 7.38
CA VAL A 112 -3.76 -10.10 7.59
C VAL A 112 -4.11 -9.41 6.27
N LEU A 113 -5.38 -9.03 6.13
CA LEU A 113 -5.95 -8.40 4.93
C LEU A 113 -6.31 -6.94 5.19
N GLY A 114 -5.65 -6.03 4.50
CA GLY A 114 -6.03 -4.62 4.41
C GLY A 114 -6.92 -4.33 3.21
N ILE A 115 -7.85 -3.39 3.40
CA ILE A 115 -8.69 -2.88 2.31
C ILE A 115 -8.37 -1.41 2.06
N ASN A 116 -7.87 -1.13 0.87
CA ASN A 116 -7.60 0.23 0.42
C ASN A 116 -8.86 0.80 -0.21
N VAL A 117 -9.36 1.90 0.34
CA VAL A 117 -10.58 2.56 -0.13
C VAL A 117 -10.28 3.95 -0.68
N GLY A 118 -11.08 4.36 -1.64
CA GLY A 118 -10.99 5.68 -2.26
C GLY A 118 -12.31 6.09 -2.92
N PRO A 119 -12.45 7.36 -3.29
CA PRO A 119 -13.69 7.87 -3.88
C PRO A 119 -13.83 7.46 -5.35
N ASN A 120 -15.05 7.40 -5.82
CA ASN A 120 -15.35 7.32 -7.23
C ASN A 120 -14.84 8.58 -7.96
N LYS A 121 -14.51 8.43 -9.24
CA LYS A 121 -13.96 9.53 -10.04
C LYS A 121 -14.91 10.72 -10.15
N ASP A 122 -16.19 10.44 -10.38
CA ASP A 122 -17.21 11.43 -10.68
C ASP A 122 -18.14 11.71 -9.49
N THR A 123 -17.72 11.32 -8.27
CA THR A 123 -18.49 11.63 -7.05
C THR A 123 -18.51 13.12 -6.75
N LYS A 124 -19.62 13.58 -6.19
CA LYS A 124 -19.76 14.94 -5.67
C LYS A 124 -19.32 15.03 -4.20
N ASP A 125 -19.37 13.92 -3.48
CA ASP A 125 -19.04 13.84 -2.06
C ASP A 125 -18.00 12.73 -1.81
N ARG A 126 -16.72 13.13 -1.87
CA ARG A 126 -15.60 12.21 -1.65
C ARG A 126 -15.49 11.72 -0.21
N LEU A 127 -15.85 12.58 0.74
CA LEU A 127 -15.82 12.22 2.15
C LEU A 127 -16.80 11.08 2.41
N ASN A 128 -18.03 11.19 1.90
CA ASN A 128 -19.03 10.13 2.04
C ASN A 128 -18.59 8.82 1.37
N ASP A 129 -17.87 8.88 0.24
CA ASP A 129 -17.33 7.69 -0.41
C ASP A 129 -16.35 6.92 0.49
N TYR A 130 -15.50 7.61 1.26
CA TYR A 130 -14.64 6.97 2.26
C TYR A 130 -15.45 6.34 3.39
N LEU A 131 -16.50 7.01 3.86
CA LEU A 131 -17.39 6.49 4.90
C LEU A 131 -18.15 5.23 4.42
N ILE A 132 -18.59 5.21 3.16
CA ILE A 132 -19.17 4.00 2.55
C ILE A 132 -18.15 2.86 2.56
N GLY A 133 -16.91 3.13 2.18
CA GLY A 133 -15.83 2.14 2.23
C GLY A 133 -15.60 1.61 3.65
N LEU A 134 -15.55 2.49 4.65
CA LEU A 134 -15.43 2.10 6.06
C LEU A 134 -16.60 1.22 6.49
N LYS A 135 -17.84 1.63 6.25
CA LYS A 135 -19.06 0.87 6.59
C LYS A 135 -19.10 -0.52 5.94
N THR A 136 -18.58 -0.62 4.72
CA THR A 136 -18.63 -1.89 3.97
C THR A 136 -17.63 -2.91 4.50
N PHE A 137 -16.46 -2.46 5.03
CA PHE A 137 -15.35 -3.36 5.29
C PHE A 137 -14.89 -3.45 6.76
N TYR A 138 -15.47 -2.64 7.68
CA TYR A 138 -14.98 -2.55 9.07
C TYR A 138 -15.03 -3.87 9.84
N ASP A 139 -15.88 -4.80 9.48
CA ASP A 139 -16.11 -6.09 10.16
C ASP A 139 -15.42 -7.27 9.48
N ILE A 140 -14.77 -7.05 8.33
CA ILE A 140 -14.14 -8.11 7.53
C ILE A 140 -12.66 -7.85 7.22
N ALA A 141 -12.23 -6.61 7.26
CA ALA A 141 -10.84 -6.22 7.09
C ALA A 141 -10.09 -6.25 8.42
N ASP A 142 -8.77 -6.44 8.38
CA ASP A 142 -7.89 -6.28 9.53
C ASP A 142 -7.43 -4.83 9.72
N TYR A 143 -7.41 -4.06 8.64
CA TYR A 143 -7.23 -2.62 8.65
C TYR A 143 -7.83 -1.99 7.37
N ILE A 144 -8.14 -0.69 7.45
CA ILE A 144 -8.64 0.07 6.28
C ILE A 144 -7.65 1.17 5.94
N THR A 145 -7.22 1.20 4.67
CA THR A 145 -6.35 2.26 4.15
C THR A 145 -7.17 3.32 3.44
N ILE A 146 -7.10 4.55 3.95
CA ILE A 146 -7.67 5.75 3.35
C ILE A 146 -6.68 6.28 2.31
N ASN A 147 -7.00 6.13 1.04
CA ASN A 147 -6.12 6.50 -0.06
C ASN A 147 -6.38 7.94 -0.53
N ILE A 148 -5.56 8.87 -0.04
CA ILE A 148 -5.64 10.29 -0.41
C ILE A 148 -4.56 10.71 -1.42
N SER A 149 -3.88 9.76 -2.06
CA SER A 149 -2.58 9.98 -2.69
C SER A 149 -2.54 9.79 -4.20
N SER A 150 -3.63 9.29 -4.84
CA SER A 150 -3.58 8.97 -6.27
C SER A 150 -3.40 10.21 -7.15
N PRO A 151 -2.39 10.23 -8.03
CA PRO A 151 -2.22 11.30 -9.01
C PRO A 151 -3.23 11.21 -10.17
N ASN A 152 -3.92 10.08 -10.28
CA ASN A 152 -4.80 9.77 -11.41
C ASN A 152 -6.27 10.11 -11.14
N THR A 153 -6.56 10.71 -9.99
CA THR A 153 -7.89 11.19 -9.59
C THR A 153 -7.80 12.68 -9.29
N LYS A 154 -8.48 13.50 -10.08
CA LYS A 154 -8.42 14.97 -9.98
C LYS A 154 -8.72 15.42 -8.53
N ASN A 155 -7.93 16.34 -8.00
CA ASN A 155 -8.08 16.96 -6.68
C ASN A 155 -8.14 15.96 -5.49
N LEU A 156 -7.70 14.72 -5.64
CA LEU A 156 -7.65 13.78 -4.52
C LEU A 156 -6.55 14.16 -3.52
N ARG A 157 -5.46 14.70 -4.01
CA ARG A 157 -4.33 15.15 -3.20
C ARG A 157 -4.62 16.42 -2.39
N ASP A 158 -5.75 17.08 -2.63
CA ASP A 158 -6.21 18.19 -1.78
C ASP A 158 -6.43 17.75 -0.33
N PHE A 159 -6.67 16.45 -0.09
CA PHE A 159 -6.70 15.89 1.27
C PHE A 159 -5.33 15.89 1.99
N HIS A 160 -4.25 16.38 1.38
CA HIS A 160 -3.02 16.70 2.10
C HIS A 160 -3.06 18.10 2.75
N GLU A 161 -4.06 18.90 2.44
CA GLU A 161 -4.31 20.19 3.12
C GLU A 161 -4.88 19.94 4.53
N GLU A 162 -4.44 20.71 5.51
CA GLU A 162 -4.78 20.55 6.92
C GLU A 162 -6.27 20.40 7.18
N LYS A 163 -7.03 21.39 6.75
CA LYS A 163 -8.49 21.44 7.00
C LYS A 163 -9.21 20.23 6.42
N LYS A 164 -8.86 19.84 5.19
CA LYS A 164 -9.53 18.73 4.50
C LYS A 164 -9.14 17.37 5.13
N LEU A 165 -7.88 17.22 5.53
CA LEU A 165 -7.43 16.00 6.21
C LEU A 165 -8.06 15.88 7.60
N ASP A 166 -8.09 16.96 8.37
CA ASP A 166 -8.70 16.97 9.71
C ASP A 166 -10.21 16.65 9.63
N GLU A 167 -10.94 17.25 8.69
CA GLU A 167 -12.35 16.96 8.44
C GLU A 167 -12.59 15.48 8.08
N LEU A 168 -11.79 14.94 7.19
CA LEU A 168 -11.86 13.54 6.78
C LEU A 168 -11.61 12.61 7.98
N MET A 169 -10.54 12.83 8.73
CA MET A 169 -10.19 11.99 9.89
C MET A 169 -11.20 12.11 11.01
N SER A 170 -11.74 13.32 11.28
CA SER A 170 -12.83 13.53 12.22
C SER A 170 -14.08 12.75 11.86
N SER A 171 -14.44 12.77 10.56
CA SER A 171 -15.61 12.03 10.06
C SER A 171 -15.45 10.53 10.14
N ILE A 172 -14.26 10.02 9.83
CA ILE A 172 -13.92 8.59 9.98
C ILE A 172 -14.00 8.16 11.45
N GLU A 173 -13.46 8.97 12.37
CA GLU A 173 -13.50 8.61 13.79
C GLU A 173 -14.92 8.62 14.35
N LYS A 174 -15.76 9.61 13.98
CA LYS A 174 -17.19 9.62 14.32
C LYS A 174 -17.89 8.37 13.80
N GLU A 175 -17.62 7.98 12.56
CA GLU A 175 -18.26 6.79 11.99
C GLU A 175 -17.78 5.51 12.66
N LYS A 176 -16.50 5.38 13.03
CA LYS A 176 -16.00 4.26 13.82
C LYS A 176 -16.73 4.13 15.16
N ILE A 177 -17.00 5.27 15.83
CA ILE A 177 -17.77 5.29 17.07
C ILE A 177 -19.21 4.78 16.84
N ASN A 178 -19.87 5.28 15.78
CA ASN A 178 -21.22 4.82 15.41
C ASN A 178 -21.28 3.33 15.14
N LEU A 179 -20.28 2.78 14.47
CA LEU A 179 -20.12 1.36 14.16
C LEU A 179 -19.61 0.52 15.34
N LYS A 180 -19.25 1.16 16.47
CA LYS A 180 -18.56 0.53 17.60
C LYS A 180 -17.31 -0.26 17.16
N SER A 181 -16.64 0.23 16.14
CA SER A 181 -15.50 -0.43 15.51
C SER A 181 -14.18 0.07 16.07
N LYS A 182 -13.27 -0.87 16.32
CA LYS A 182 -11.85 -0.59 16.70
C LYS A 182 -10.90 -0.82 15.52
N ILE A 183 -11.41 -0.96 14.30
CA ILE A 183 -10.58 -1.24 13.15
C ILE A 183 -9.47 -0.20 12.99
N PRO A 184 -8.21 -0.62 12.81
CA PRO A 184 -7.11 0.29 12.54
C PRO A 184 -7.32 1.03 11.22
N ILE A 185 -7.13 2.36 11.26
CA ILE A 185 -7.12 3.19 10.04
C ILE A 185 -5.67 3.45 9.65
N VAL A 186 -5.39 3.29 8.38
CA VAL A 186 -4.10 3.58 7.75
C VAL A 186 -4.29 4.68 6.72
N VAL A 187 -3.38 5.63 6.63
CA VAL A 187 -3.46 6.72 5.63
C VAL A 187 -2.35 6.56 4.62
N LYS A 188 -2.69 6.52 3.32
CA LYS A 188 -1.70 6.42 2.24
C LYS A 188 -1.52 7.75 1.54
N ILE A 189 -0.28 8.28 1.60
CA ILE A 189 0.08 9.59 1.10
C ILE A 189 0.84 9.57 -0.22
N SER A 190 0.91 10.75 -0.87
CA SER A 190 1.72 10.98 -2.07
C SER A 190 3.21 11.08 -1.72
N PRO A 191 4.12 10.65 -2.63
CA PRO A 191 5.55 10.96 -2.48
C PRO A 191 5.90 12.39 -2.91
N ASP A 192 4.96 13.13 -3.47
CA ASP A 192 5.16 14.48 -3.99
C ASP A 192 4.62 15.57 -3.03
N ILE A 193 4.52 15.26 -1.73
CA ILE A 193 4.19 16.25 -0.70
C ILE A 193 5.37 17.19 -0.43
N MET A 194 5.08 18.41 0.00
CA MET A 194 6.07 19.41 0.37
C MET A 194 6.51 19.26 1.83
N ASP A 195 7.68 19.77 2.17
CA ASP A 195 8.26 19.60 3.51
C ASP A 195 7.43 20.24 4.62
N ASP A 196 6.76 21.34 4.36
CA ASP A 196 5.85 22.01 5.30
C ASP A 196 4.61 21.18 5.63
N GLN A 197 4.16 20.33 4.70
CA GLN A 197 3.02 19.44 4.90
C GLN A 197 3.35 18.24 5.82
N ILE A 198 4.63 17.89 6.01
CA ILE A 198 5.01 16.71 6.79
C ILE A 198 4.61 16.84 8.25
N ASN A 199 4.93 17.96 8.89
CA ASN A 199 4.56 18.23 10.29
C ASN A 199 3.05 18.30 10.47
N LEU A 200 2.37 18.92 9.54
CA LEU A 200 0.93 19.08 9.52
C LEU A 200 0.23 17.71 9.42
N ILE A 201 0.57 16.91 8.42
CA ILE A 201 0.01 15.57 8.23
C ILE A 201 0.33 14.72 9.46
N GLY A 202 1.60 14.67 9.89
CA GLY A 202 2.02 13.90 11.07
C GLY A 202 1.26 14.27 12.33
N GLY A 203 1.04 15.57 12.58
CA GLY A 203 0.27 16.08 13.71
C GLY A 203 -1.20 15.61 13.69
N ILE A 204 -1.85 15.65 12.53
CA ILE A 204 -3.24 15.16 12.37
C ILE A 204 -3.30 13.64 12.60
N LEU A 205 -2.38 12.87 12.02
CA LEU A 205 -2.36 11.42 12.19
C LEU A 205 -2.16 11.03 13.66
N LEU A 206 -1.31 11.76 14.40
CA LEU A 206 -1.12 11.59 15.85
C LEU A 206 -2.39 11.96 16.65
N LYS A 207 -3.05 13.07 16.30
CA LYS A 207 -4.30 13.53 16.93
C LYS A 207 -5.39 12.45 16.87
N TYR A 208 -5.55 11.80 15.71
CA TYR A 208 -6.56 10.76 15.50
C TYR A 208 -6.07 9.33 15.78
N LYS A 209 -4.87 9.17 16.32
CA LYS A 209 -4.28 7.87 16.69
C LYS A 209 -4.38 6.85 15.55
N VAL A 210 -3.99 7.27 14.34
CA VAL A 210 -3.98 6.42 13.15
C VAL A 210 -3.05 5.23 13.39
N GLY A 211 -3.43 4.04 12.95
CA GLY A 211 -2.64 2.83 13.15
C GLY A 211 -1.30 2.83 12.40
N ALA A 212 -1.31 3.31 11.16
CA ALA A 212 -0.08 3.44 10.35
C ALA A 212 -0.23 4.49 9.25
N ILE A 213 0.92 4.91 8.72
CA ILE A 213 1.00 5.69 7.48
C ILE A 213 1.70 4.87 6.39
N ILE A 214 1.16 4.84 5.17
CA ILE A 214 1.80 4.21 4.01
C ILE A 214 2.54 5.29 3.20
N ILE A 215 3.86 5.16 3.11
CA ILE A 215 4.76 6.03 2.37
C ILE A 215 5.48 5.20 1.29
N SER A 216 5.07 5.29 0.04
CA SER A 216 4.12 6.19 -0.55
C SER A 216 3.36 5.57 -1.74
N ASN A 217 2.51 6.35 -2.36
CA ASN A 217 1.93 6.06 -3.68
C ASN A 217 2.97 6.31 -4.80
N THR A 218 2.53 6.32 -6.05
CA THR A 218 3.34 6.62 -7.24
C THR A 218 3.62 8.11 -7.38
N ALA A 219 4.79 8.46 -7.92
CA ALA A 219 5.26 9.84 -8.09
C ALA A 219 4.85 10.44 -9.44
N GLU A 220 4.60 11.74 -9.50
CA GLU A 220 4.49 12.51 -10.74
C GLU A 220 5.83 13.09 -11.20
N SER A 221 6.76 13.29 -10.27
CA SER A 221 8.12 13.81 -10.48
C SER A 221 9.18 12.70 -10.57
N GLY A 222 10.43 13.08 -10.78
CA GLY A 222 11.59 12.18 -10.73
C GLY A 222 11.76 11.36 -12.00
N ARG A 223 11.51 11.97 -13.18
CA ARG A 223 11.58 11.29 -14.49
C ARG A 223 12.77 11.70 -15.33
N GLU A 224 13.51 12.68 -14.89
CA GLU A 224 14.59 13.36 -15.64
C GLU A 224 15.66 12.36 -16.05
N ASN A 225 16.03 11.46 -15.14
CA ASN A 225 17.07 10.47 -15.32
C ASN A 225 16.61 9.13 -15.91
N LEU A 226 15.31 9.00 -16.26
CA LEU A 226 14.81 7.77 -16.86
C LEU A 226 15.31 7.64 -18.30
N ARG A 227 15.69 6.42 -18.68
CA ARG A 227 16.27 6.08 -19.98
C ARG A 227 15.22 5.73 -21.01
N ASN A 228 14.13 5.07 -20.59
CA ASN A 228 13.10 4.57 -21.49
C ASN A 228 12.30 5.72 -22.13
N ILE A 229 12.02 5.60 -23.43
CA ILE A 229 11.26 6.60 -24.21
C ILE A 229 9.86 6.87 -23.64
N LEU A 230 9.25 5.89 -22.96
CA LEU A 230 7.92 6.01 -22.36
C LEU A 230 7.89 6.90 -21.09
N LYS A 231 9.04 7.45 -20.66
CA LYS A 231 9.13 8.35 -19.48
C LYS A 231 8.20 9.56 -19.55
N HIS A 232 7.83 10.00 -20.75
CA HIS A 232 6.95 11.14 -20.99
C HIS A 232 5.45 10.82 -20.87
N GLN A 233 5.09 9.55 -20.65
CA GLN A 233 3.68 9.16 -20.45
C GLN A 233 3.10 9.78 -19.20
N LYS A 234 1.88 10.31 -19.28
CA LYS A 234 1.14 10.79 -18.09
C LYS A 234 0.79 9.64 -17.15
N GLY A 235 0.83 9.89 -15.84
CA GLY A 235 0.49 8.92 -14.80
C GLY A 235 1.51 8.89 -13.66
N GLY A 236 1.35 8.01 -12.72
CA GLY A 236 2.26 7.85 -11.58
C GLY A 236 3.41 6.90 -11.88
N LEU A 237 4.62 7.31 -11.59
CA LEU A 237 5.86 6.52 -11.67
C LEU A 237 6.02 5.64 -10.42
N SER A 238 6.41 4.38 -10.61
CA SER A 238 6.71 3.42 -9.56
C SER A 238 7.92 2.56 -9.90
N GLY A 239 8.45 1.83 -8.94
CA GLY A 239 9.62 0.96 -9.10
C GLY A 239 10.92 1.62 -8.62
N LYS A 240 12.06 1.13 -9.13
CA LYS A 240 13.40 1.52 -8.68
C LYS A 240 13.62 3.04 -8.61
N PRO A 241 13.19 3.85 -9.58
CA PRO A 241 13.47 5.29 -9.58
C PRO A 241 12.88 6.08 -8.40
N ILE A 242 11.86 5.56 -7.71
CA ILE A 242 11.24 6.27 -6.56
C ILE A 242 11.75 5.77 -5.21
N GLU A 243 12.71 4.85 -5.16
CA GLU A 243 13.22 4.25 -3.92
C GLU A 243 13.80 5.30 -2.98
N GLU A 244 14.76 6.07 -3.45
CA GLU A 244 15.45 7.10 -2.65
C GLU A 244 14.47 8.17 -2.15
N LYS A 245 13.56 8.63 -3.03
CA LYS A 245 12.54 9.61 -2.68
C LYS A 245 11.63 9.08 -1.56
N SER A 246 11.21 7.82 -1.65
CA SER A 246 10.41 7.17 -0.62
C SER A 246 11.18 7.04 0.69
N ASN A 247 12.45 6.63 0.66
CA ASN A 247 13.28 6.49 1.86
C ASN A 247 13.50 7.83 2.58
N LYS A 248 13.79 8.89 1.84
CA LYS A 248 13.90 10.26 2.41
C LYS A 248 12.61 10.70 3.07
N LEU A 249 11.47 10.42 2.46
CA LEU A 249 10.17 10.79 3.01
C LEU A 249 9.83 9.97 4.26
N ILE A 250 10.15 8.67 4.29
CA ILE A 250 10.02 7.80 5.46
C ILE A 250 10.82 8.39 6.63
N ALA A 251 12.10 8.73 6.42
CA ALA A 251 12.95 9.30 7.47
C ALA A 251 12.39 10.62 8.02
N LYS A 252 11.87 11.50 7.17
CA LYS A 252 11.24 12.76 7.59
C LYS A 252 10.00 12.49 8.47
N PHE A 253 9.11 11.58 8.06
CA PHE A 253 7.96 11.21 8.86
C PHE A 253 8.34 10.50 10.16
N TYR A 254 9.35 9.63 10.16
CA TYR A 254 9.83 8.99 11.36
C TYR A 254 10.25 10.00 12.42
N ASN A 255 10.94 11.07 12.02
CA ASN A 255 11.35 12.16 12.93
C ASN A 255 10.16 12.91 13.54
N VAL A 256 9.03 13.00 12.85
CA VAL A 256 7.80 13.65 13.35
C VAL A 256 7.00 12.69 14.21
N LEU A 257 6.82 11.45 13.76
CA LEU A 257 5.98 10.44 14.41
C LEU A 257 6.67 9.78 15.61
N LYS A 258 8.00 9.73 15.62
CA LYS A 258 8.83 9.20 16.74
C LYS A 258 8.40 7.81 17.22
N GLY A 259 8.06 6.93 16.31
CA GLY A 259 7.61 5.56 16.59
C GLY A 259 6.21 5.43 17.21
N LYS A 260 5.44 6.52 17.34
CA LYS A 260 4.06 6.47 17.86
C LYS A 260 3.03 5.97 16.86
N ILE A 261 3.36 5.98 15.59
CA ILE A 261 2.56 5.47 14.47
C ILE A 261 3.50 4.68 13.58
N ASP A 262 3.09 3.48 13.20
CA ASP A 262 3.86 2.63 12.30
C ASP A 262 3.97 3.23 10.89
N ILE A 263 5.10 3.01 10.24
CA ILE A 263 5.32 3.41 8.85
C ILE A 263 5.40 2.16 7.98
N ILE A 264 4.55 2.08 6.96
CA ILE A 264 4.63 1.04 5.93
C ILE A 264 5.31 1.65 4.71
N GLY A 265 6.56 1.26 4.46
CA GLY A 265 7.40 1.79 3.39
C GLY A 265 7.05 1.17 2.03
N VAL A 266 6.77 2.00 1.02
CA VAL A 266 6.43 1.56 -0.34
C VAL A 266 7.17 2.40 -1.37
N GLY A 267 7.70 1.74 -2.41
CA GLY A 267 8.40 2.38 -3.53
C GLY A 267 9.83 1.88 -3.67
N GLY A 268 10.10 1.18 -4.77
CA GLY A 268 11.42 0.64 -5.09
C GLY A 268 11.77 -0.69 -4.43
N VAL A 269 10.93 -1.28 -3.59
CA VAL A 269 11.22 -2.58 -2.96
C VAL A 269 11.23 -3.69 -4.00
N ASP A 270 12.41 -4.26 -4.24
CA ASP A 270 12.66 -5.33 -5.21
C ASP A 270 13.73 -6.35 -4.77
N SER A 271 14.36 -6.13 -3.60
CA SER A 271 15.47 -6.92 -3.07
C SER A 271 15.53 -6.80 -1.54
N GLY A 272 16.29 -7.66 -0.87
CA GLY A 272 16.55 -7.55 0.56
C GLY A 272 17.20 -6.22 0.91
N ARG A 273 18.12 -5.72 0.06
CA ARG A 273 18.78 -4.44 0.26
C ARG A 273 17.78 -3.27 0.25
N SER A 274 16.88 -3.20 -0.75
CA SER A 274 15.88 -2.14 -0.84
C SER A 274 14.86 -2.18 0.29
N ALA A 275 14.53 -3.36 0.82
CA ALA A 275 13.71 -3.50 2.02
C ALA A 275 14.45 -3.02 3.27
N TYR A 276 15.72 -3.41 3.41
CA TYR A 276 16.59 -3.03 4.52
C TYR A 276 16.76 -1.51 4.63
N GLU A 277 17.04 -0.83 3.51
CA GLU A 277 17.15 0.63 3.48
C GLU A 277 15.86 1.33 3.95
N LYS A 278 14.67 0.74 3.71
CA LYS A 278 13.42 1.29 4.23
C LYS A 278 13.29 1.11 5.74
N PHE A 279 13.72 -0.02 6.29
CA PHE A 279 13.74 -0.23 7.73
C PHE A 279 14.72 0.74 8.41
N LEU A 280 15.92 0.92 7.84
CA LEU A 280 16.88 1.93 8.33
C LEU A 280 16.33 3.36 8.26
N ALA A 281 15.48 3.66 7.29
CA ALA A 281 14.80 4.96 7.20
C ALA A 281 13.68 5.13 8.24
N GLY A 282 13.29 4.08 8.96
CA GLY A 282 12.27 4.11 10.02
C GLY A 282 10.94 3.44 9.67
N ALA A 283 10.86 2.65 8.60
CA ALA A 283 9.68 1.83 8.32
C ALA A 283 9.59 0.64 9.28
N SER A 284 8.39 0.32 9.76
CA SER A 284 8.09 -0.90 10.52
C SER A 284 7.79 -2.09 9.59
N TYR A 285 7.20 -1.81 8.44
CA TYR A 285 6.80 -2.78 7.43
C TYR A 285 7.11 -2.23 6.04
N VAL A 286 7.19 -3.14 5.06
CA VAL A 286 7.35 -2.76 3.66
C VAL A 286 6.28 -3.39 2.78
N GLN A 287 5.89 -2.66 1.73
CA GLN A 287 5.04 -3.20 0.67
C GLN A 287 5.73 -3.06 -0.68
N LEU A 288 5.41 -3.97 -1.59
CA LEU A 288 5.91 -3.92 -2.96
C LEU A 288 4.78 -4.12 -3.98
N TYR A 289 4.98 -3.62 -5.18
CA TYR A 289 4.13 -3.83 -6.35
C TYR A 289 5.00 -4.09 -7.59
N THR A 290 5.77 -3.09 -8.00
CA THR A 290 6.60 -3.11 -9.22
C THR A 290 7.68 -4.18 -9.14
N GLY A 291 8.27 -4.41 -7.96
CA GLY A 291 9.19 -5.52 -7.74
C GLY A 291 8.60 -6.86 -8.12
N MET A 292 7.35 -7.16 -7.73
CA MET A 292 6.64 -8.39 -8.12
C MET A 292 6.44 -8.50 -9.64
N VAL A 293 6.22 -7.39 -10.35
CA VAL A 293 6.06 -7.37 -11.81
C VAL A 293 7.35 -7.75 -12.53
N PHE A 294 8.50 -7.35 -12.00
CA PHE A 294 9.82 -7.59 -12.63
C PHE A 294 10.49 -8.89 -12.14
N GLN A 295 10.43 -9.18 -10.84
CA GLN A 295 11.12 -10.32 -10.23
C GLN A 295 10.26 -11.61 -10.17
N GLY A 296 8.94 -11.47 -10.35
CA GLY A 296 8.03 -12.61 -10.36
C GLY A 296 7.63 -13.12 -8.96
N PRO A 297 7.00 -14.31 -8.89
CA PRO A 297 6.31 -14.79 -7.70
C PRO A 297 7.24 -15.20 -6.54
N ASN A 298 8.51 -15.44 -6.78
CA ASN A 298 9.50 -15.83 -5.75
C ASN A 298 10.16 -14.65 -5.03
N ILE A 299 9.68 -13.43 -5.29
CA ILE A 299 10.33 -12.21 -4.78
C ILE A 299 10.40 -12.16 -3.25
N VAL A 300 9.36 -12.63 -2.55
CA VAL A 300 9.34 -12.58 -1.07
C VAL A 300 10.41 -13.48 -0.48
N GLY A 301 10.56 -14.72 -1.00
CA GLY A 301 11.63 -15.63 -0.57
C GLY A 301 13.02 -15.06 -0.81
N LYS A 302 13.22 -14.43 -1.99
CA LYS A 302 14.48 -13.74 -2.31
C LYS A 302 14.77 -12.58 -1.33
N ILE A 303 13.78 -11.70 -1.09
CA ILE A 303 13.94 -10.58 -0.16
C ILE A 303 14.26 -11.08 1.25
N LYS A 304 13.54 -12.08 1.76
CA LYS A 304 13.78 -12.66 3.09
C LYS A 304 15.20 -13.19 3.21
N LYS A 305 15.69 -13.95 2.21
CA LYS A 305 17.05 -14.50 2.22
C LYS A 305 18.11 -13.38 2.29
N GLU A 306 18.04 -12.41 1.37
CA GLU A 306 19.00 -11.30 1.31
C GLU A 306 18.91 -10.42 2.57
N LEU A 307 17.69 -10.15 3.07
CA LEU A 307 17.48 -9.37 4.28
C LEU A 307 18.06 -10.04 5.52
N LYS A 308 17.92 -11.38 5.63
CA LYS A 308 18.52 -12.16 6.71
C LYS A 308 20.04 -12.03 6.73
N GLU A 309 20.68 -12.12 5.58
CA GLU A 309 22.14 -11.96 5.44
C GLU A 309 22.58 -10.56 5.92
N LEU A 310 21.85 -9.51 5.56
CA LEU A 310 22.13 -8.14 6.00
C LEU A 310 21.93 -7.96 7.51
N LEU A 311 20.84 -8.45 8.08
CA LEU A 311 20.56 -8.35 9.52
C LEU A 311 21.64 -9.08 10.35
N ILE A 312 22.06 -10.27 9.91
CA ILE A 312 23.13 -11.01 10.58
C ILE A 312 24.46 -10.24 10.50
N SER A 313 24.78 -9.63 9.36
CA SER A 313 26.01 -8.83 9.20
C SER A 313 26.03 -7.63 10.14
N ASP A 314 24.87 -7.04 10.47
CA ASP A 314 24.72 -5.94 11.41
C ASP A 314 24.60 -6.38 12.88
N GLY A 315 24.79 -7.68 13.14
CA GLY A 315 24.81 -8.24 14.51
C GLY A 315 23.43 -8.50 15.11
N VAL A 316 22.36 -8.43 14.32
CA VAL A 316 21.02 -8.83 14.78
C VAL A 316 21.00 -10.34 14.92
N ARG A 317 20.78 -10.83 16.15
CA ARG A 317 20.65 -12.26 16.48
C ARG A 317 19.17 -12.61 16.68
N ASN A 318 18.83 -13.88 16.42
CA ASN A 318 17.49 -14.43 16.69
C ASN A 318 17.11 -14.31 18.17
#